data_460341d12ab844b24b14210fca9d5654
#
_entry.id   460341d12ab844b24b14210fca9d5654
#
_cell.length_a   1.000
_cell.length_b   1.000
_cell.length_c   1.000
_cell.angle_alpha   90.00
_cell.angle_beta   90.00
_cell.angle_gamma   90.00
#
_symmetry.space_group_name_H-M   'P 1'
#
loop_
_entity.id
_entity.type
_entity.pdbx_description
1 polymer ?
#
loop_
_entity_poly.entity_id
_entity_poly.type
_entity_poly.pdbx_seq_one_letter_code
_entity_poly.pdbx_strand_id
1 'polypeptide(L)'
;KYTFADVVALNRRPGPVRLAAALGTLATVILYLIAQMVGAGSLIQLMFGISYETAVVVVGIAMIVYVLFGGMLATTWVQIVKAALLLGGAFLLALLVLSKFGMSPLALFQAAADRYGPGVLAPGGLVARPLDAISLGLALMFGTAGLPHILMRFYTVPDATAARRSVFYATGLIGAFYLMTFVLGFGAMVLVGPDVITGVDKGGNMAAPLLAELLGGTPFLGFIAAVAFATILAVVAGLTLSGAAALSHDIWVSVVRQGRADPGEQLRVARIATLCLGAIGVMLGITFKGQNVAFMVSLAFAIAASANFPALVLTIFWRKTTGAGVVASMLAGTVSTLTLIYLSPTIQVDILHRPDALFPLKNPALVTIPLSFLTGITVSLLTRQHDTEVSYDTREHQMHTGERRIGG
;
A
#
# COMPACT_ATOMS: atom_id res chain seq x y z
N LYS A 1 -14.65 -9.00 14.70
CA LYS A 1 -13.86 -7.81 14.35
C LYS A 1 -13.55 -7.91 12.86
N TYR A 2 -13.81 -6.85 12.10
CA TYR A 2 -13.78 -6.91 10.65
C TYR A 2 -12.89 -5.85 10.01
N THR A 3 -12.65 -4.71 10.70
CA THR A 3 -11.94 -3.57 10.14
C THR A 3 -10.91 -3.02 11.13
N PHE A 4 -9.97 -2.20 10.61
CA PHE A 4 -9.04 -1.41 11.44
C PHE A 4 -9.78 -0.56 12.48
N ALA A 5 -10.94 -0.01 12.09
CA ALA A 5 -11.77 0.80 12.98
C ALA A 5 -12.21 0.06 14.24
N ASP A 6 -12.41 -1.26 14.18
CA ASP A 6 -12.77 -2.07 15.36
C ASP A 6 -11.70 -2.08 16.45
N VAL A 7 -10.42 -1.96 16.05
CA VAL A 7 -9.30 -1.91 17.03
C VAL A 7 -9.24 -0.55 17.69
N VAL A 8 -9.25 0.53 16.92
CA VAL A 8 -9.09 1.89 17.45
C VAL A 8 -10.35 2.41 18.15
N ALA A 9 -11.54 1.86 17.81
CA ALA A 9 -12.81 2.19 18.46
C ALA A 9 -13.10 1.37 19.72
N LEU A 10 -12.24 0.41 20.08
CA LEU A 10 -12.48 -0.47 21.23
C LEU A 10 -12.64 0.36 22.51
N ASN A 11 -13.79 0.18 23.19
CA ASN A 11 -14.16 0.89 24.45
C ASN A 11 -14.20 2.43 24.36
N ARG A 12 -14.47 2.99 23.17
CA ARG A 12 -14.61 4.44 22.95
C ARG A 12 -15.96 4.74 22.27
N ARG A 13 -16.34 6.01 22.19
CA ARG A 13 -17.51 6.41 21.39
C ARG A 13 -17.27 5.96 19.94
N PRO A 14 -18.00 4.95 19.44
CA PRO A 14 -17.60 4.26 18.20
C PRO A 14 -17.79 5.12 16.95
N GLY A 15 -18.81 5.98 16.90
CA GLY A 15 -19.18 6.73 15.69
C GLY A 15 -18.06 7.61 15.13
N PRO A 16 -17.57 8.62 15.86
CA PRO A 16 -16.52 9.52 15.36
C PRO A 16 -15.20 8.80 15.04
N VAL A 17 -14.81 7.82 15.89
CA VAL A 17 -13.57 7.06 15.67
C VAL A 17 -13.67 6.22 14.41
N ARG A 18 -14.81 5.53 14.18
CA ARG A 18 -15.05 4.73 12.98
C ARG A 18 -15.08 5.59 11.72
N LEU A 19 -15.70 6.78 11.80
CA LEU A 19 -15.72 7.70 10.66
C LEU A 19 -14.32 8.15 10.29
N ALA A 20 -13.51 8.57 11.26
CA ALA A 20 -12.12 8.99 11.01
C ALA A 20 -11.27 7.84 10.43
N ALA A 21 -11.41 6.63 10.99
CA ALA A 21 -10.74 5.43 10.50
C ALA A 21 -11.15 5.07 9.06
N ALA A 22 -12.44 5.17 8.75
CA ALA A 22 -12.95 4.92 7.41
C ALA A 22 -12.43 5.93 6.39
N LEU A 23 -12.36 7.21 6.73
CA LEU A 23 -11.79 8.25 5.87
C LEU A 23 -10.31 8.01 5.58
N GLY A 24 -9.50 7.71 6.60
CA GLY A 24 -8.09 7.35 6.42
C GLY A 24 -7.90 6.08 5.58
N THR A 25 -8.75 5.07 5.80
CA THR A 25 -8.78 3.84 5.01
C THR A 25 -9.10 4.12 3.53
N LEU A 26 -10.15 4.92 3.27
CA LEU A 26 -10.55 5.26 1.89
C LEU A 26 -9.47 6.07 1.17
N ALA A 27 -8.86 7.05 1.82
CA ALA A 27 -7.77 7.82 1.24
C ALA A 27 -6.58 6.92 0.87
N THR A 28 -6.18 6.01 1.77
CA THR A 28 -5.12 5.03 1.53
C THR A 28 -5.47 4.10 0.36
N VAL A 29 -6.70 3.56 0.35
CA VAL A 29 -7.18 2.62 -0.69
C VAL A 29 -7.19 3.29 -2.06
N ILE A 30 -7.73 4.51 -2.17
CA ILE A 30 -7.83 5.22 -3.44
C ILE A 30 -6.43 5.48 -4.03
N LEU A 31 -5.50 6.03 -3.27
CA LEU A 31 -4.14 6.27 -3.76
C LEU A 31 -3.41 4.97 -4.14
N TYR A 32 -3.62 3.91 -3.38
CA TYR A 32 -3.02 2.62 -3.71
C TYR A 32 -3.64 2.01 -4.98
N LEU A 33 -4.96 2.17 -5.19
CA LEU A 33 -5.64 1.73 -6.42
C LEU A 33 -5.10 2.46 -7.65
N ILE A 34 -4.80 3.76 -7.55
CA ILE A 34 -4.17 4.52 -8.66
C ILE A 34 -2.89 3.81 -9.11
N ALA A 35 -1.98 3.51 -8.18
CA ALA A 35 -0.72 2.85 -8.47
C ALA A 35 -0.94 1.49 -9.17
N GLN A 36 -1.91 0.71 -8.70
CA GLN A 36 -2.25 -0.58 -9.29
C GLN A 36 -2.81 -0.44 -10.71
N MET A 37 -3.67 0.55 -10.96
CA MET A 37 -4.23 0.81 -12.29
C MET A 37 -3.15 1.28 -13.26
N VAL A 38 -2.22 2.13 -12.81
CA VAL A 38 -1.08 2.58 -13.64
C VAL A 38 -0.21 1.39 -14.04
N GLY A 39 0.18 0.53 -13.09
CA GLY A 39 1.00 -0.65 -13.39
C GLY A 39 0.31 -1.65 -14.30
N ALA A 40 -0.97 -1.94 -14.05
CA ALA A 40 -1.75 -2.87 -14.87
C ALA A 40 -2.00 -2.32 -16.28
N GLY A 41 -2.30 -1.03 -16.40
CA GLY A 41 -2.51 -0.37 -17.69
C GLY A 41 -1.26 -0.45 -18.58
N SER A 42 -0.09 -0.10 -18.03
CA SER A 42 1.19 -0.18 -18.77
C SER A 42 1.54 -1.62 -19.14
N LEU A 43 1.28 -2.59 -18.25
CA LEU A 43 1.55 -4.01 -18.51
C LEU A 43 0.66 -4.57 -19.64
N ILE A 44 -0.63 -4.30 -19.60
CA ILE A 44 -1.59 -4.76 -20.62
C ILE A 44 -1.32 -4.05 -21.97
N GLN A 45 -0.95 -2.77 -21.94
CA GLN A 45 -0.51 -2.05 -23.14
C GLN A 45 0.72 -2.74 -23.75
N LEU A 46 1.73 -3.07 -22.98
CA LEU A 46 2.93 -3.77 -23.44
C LEU A 46 2.59 -5.14 -24.06
N MET A 47 1.72 -5.91 -23.41
CA MET A 47 1.40 -7.28 -23.81
C MET A 47 0.52 -7.37 -25.07
N PHE A 48 -0.41 -6.46 -25.22
CA PHE A 48 -1.45 -6.55 -26.26
C PHE A 48 -1.39 -5.43 -27.31
N GLY A 49 -0.50 -4.45 -27.15
CA GLY A 49 -0.36 -3.33 -28.09
C GLY A 49 -1.58 -2.41 -28.19
N ILE A 50 -2.50 -2.46 -27.22
CA ILE A 50 -3.68 -1.59 -27.16
C ILE A 50 -3.35 -0.25 -26.49
N SER A 51 -4.23 0.76 -26.64
CA SER A 51 -4.02 2.04 -25.96
C SER A 51 -4.04 1.88 -24.44
N TYR A 52 -3.24 2.70 -23.75
CA TYR A 52 -3.17 2.68 -22.28
C TYR A 52 -4.55 2.87 -21.63
N GLU A 53 -5.32 3.81 -22.14
CA GLU A 53 -6.66 4.13 -21.63
C GLU A 53 -7.60 2.92 -21.74
N THR A 54 -7.58 2.24 -22.89
CA THR A 54 -8.34 1.00 -23.09
C THR A 54 -7.87 -0.10 -22.15
N ALA A 55 -6.55 -0.24 -21.96
CA ALA A 55 -5.96 -1.22 -21.05
C ALA A 55 -6.44 -0.99 -19.61
N VAL A 56 -6.41 0.25 -19.12
CA VAL A 56 -6.88 0.60 -17.76
C VAL A 56 -8.36 0.31 -17.58
N VAL A 57 -9.20 0.61 -18.58
CA VAL A 57 -10.65 0.30 -18.54
C VAL A 57 -10.89 -1.20 -18.48
N VAL A 58 -10.22 -1.98 -19.34
CA VAL A 58 -10.34 -3.46 -19.36
C VAL A 58 -9.92 -4.05 -17.99
N VAL A 59 -8.81 -3.59 -17.44
CA VAL A 59 -8.35 -4.01 -16.11
C VAL A 59 -9.35 -3.62 -15.03
N GLY A 60 -9.90 -2.41 -15.08
CA GLY A 60 -10.91 -1.95 -14.12
C GLY A 60 -12.17 -2.81 -14.14
N ILE A 61 -12.65 -3.19 -15.32
CA ILE A 61 -13.79 -4.11 -15.46
C ILE A 61 -13.45 -5.50 -14.89
N ALA A 62 -12.30 -6.05 -15.27
CA ALA A 62 -11.84 -7.35 -14.75
C ALA A 62 -11.73 -7.34 -13.21
N MET A 63 -11.19 -6.25 -12.64
CA MET A 63 -11.13 -6.05 -11.20
C MET A 63 -12.50 -6.07 -10.53
N ILE A 64 -13.45 -5.30 -11.06
CA ILE A 64 -14.81 -5.22 -10.50
C ILE A 64 -15.47 -6.60 -10.53
N VAL A 65 -15.38 -7.30 -11.65
CA VAL A 65 -15.90 -8.68 -11.80
C VAL A 65 -15.24 -9.60 -10.78
N TYR A 66 -13.90 -9.57 -10.68
CA TYR A 66 -13.17 -10.41 -9.75
C TYR A 66 -13.55 -10.16 -8.28
N VAL A 67 -13.74 -8.90 -7.88
CA VAL A 67 -14.12 -8.54 -6.50
C VAL A 67 -15.56 -8.94 -6.19
N LEU A 68 -16.48 -8.73 -7.12
CA LEU A 68 -17.90 -9.04 -6.90
C LEU A 68 -18.18 -10.55 -6.77
N PHE A 69 -17.40 -11.39 -7.47
CA PHE A 69 -17.60 -12.84 -7.51
C PHE A 69 -16.58 -13.66 -6.70
N GLY A 70 -15.39 -13.10 -6.42
CA GLY A 70 -14.26 -13.86 -5.86
C GLY A 70 -14.34 -14.16 -4.35
N GLY A 71 -14.92 -13.31 -3.54
CA GLY A 71 -14.97 -13.48 -2.08
C GLY A 71 -13.59 -13.54 -1.37
N MET A 72 -13.58 -13.56 -0.02
CA MET A 72 -12.32 -13.51 0.76
C MET A 72 -11.49 -14.81 0.72
N LEU A 73 -12.13 -15.97 0.66
CA LEU A 73 -11.44 -17.27 0.70
C LEU A 73 -10.68 -17.55 -0.60
N ALA A 74 -11.33 -17.30 -1.75
CA ALA A 74 -10.71 -17.45 -3.07
C ALA A 74 -9.50 -16.52 -3.22
N THR A 75 -9.59 -15.27 -2.73
CA THR A 75 -8.48 -14.31 -2.78
C THR A 75 -7.26 -14.77 -1.97
N THR A 76 -7.44 -15.50 -0.88
CA THR A 76 -6.33 -16.00 -0.04
C THR A 76 -5.51 -17.07 -0.77
N TRP A 77 -6.17 -18.06 -1.39
CA TRP A 77 -5.49 -19.10 -2.17
C TRP A 77 -4.75 -18.54 -3.38
N VAL A 78 -5.38 -17.62 -4.10
CA VAL A 78 -4.73 -16.92 -5.22
C VAL A 78 -3.47 -16.19 -4.74
N GLN A 79 -3.49 -15.57 -3.56
CA GLN A 79 -2.33 -14.88 -3.01
C GLN A 79 -1.18 -15.81 -2.63
N ILE A 80 -1.46 -17.03 -2.14
CA ILE A 80 -0.41 -18.02 -1.84
C ILE A 80 0.28 -18.46 -3.13
N VAL A 81 -0.50 -18.88 -4.13
CA VAL A 81 0.03 -19.34 -5.42
C VAL A 81 0.83 -18.23 -6.10
N LYS A 82 0.28 -17.00 -6.17
CA LYS A 82 1.01 -15.88 -6.79
C LYS A 82 2.31 -15.54 -6.07
N ALA A 83 2.34 -15.62 -4.73
CA ALA A 83 3.56 -15.32 -3.97
C ALA A 83 4.68 -16.31 -4.31
N ALA A 84 4.35 -17.59 -4.43
CA ALA A 84 5.30 -18.61 -4.85
C ALA A 84 5.80 -18.37 -6.29
N LEU A 85 4.90 -18.06 -7.22
CA LEU A 85 5.25 -17.78 -8.61
C LEU A 85 6.04 -16.46 -8.74
N LEU A 86 5.70 -15.42 -7.98
CA LEU A 86 6.42 -14.15 -7.98
C LEU A 86 7.85 -14.31 -7.47
N LEU A 87 8.02 -14.97 -6.32
CA LEU A 87 9.34 -15.24 -5.75
C LEU A 87 10.17 -16.12 -6.65
N GLY A 88 9.60 -17.20 -7.19
CA GLY A 88 10.27 -18.12 -8.12
C GLY A 88 10.64 -17.45 -9.45
N GLY A 89 9.73 -16.66 -10.01
CA GLY A 89 9.96 -15.89 -11.24
C GLY A 89 11.05 -14.84 -11.08
N ALA A 90 10.99 -14.08 -9.99
CA ALA A 90 12.02 -13.07 -9.68
C ALA A 90 13.39 -13.71 -9.42
N PHE A 91 13.41 -14.83 -8.70
CA PHE A 91 14.64 -15.60 -8.45
C PHE A 91 15.26 -16.13 -9.74
N LEU A 92 14.43 -16.75 -10.61
CA LEU A 92 14.90 -17.23 -11.91
C LEU A 92 15.43 -16.09 -12.77
N LEU A 93 14.71 -14.97 -12.84
CA LEU A 93 15.14 -13.80 -13.61
C LEU A 93 16.45 -13.23 -13.03
N ALA A 94 16.61 -13.15 -11.71
CA ALA A 94 17.84 -12.70 -11.07
C ALA A 94 19.03 -13.66 -11.38
N LEU A 95 18.80 -14.97 -11.38
CA LEU A 95 19.81 -15.95 -11.79
C LEU A 95 20.22 -15.77 -13.26
N LEU A 96 19.26 -15.55 -14.15
CA LEU A 96 19.54 -15.30 -15.56
C LEU A 96 20.36 -14.02 -15.76
N VAL A 97 20.04 -12.95 -15.01
CA VAL A 97 20.86 -11.73 -15.00
C VAL A 97 22.28 -12.02 -14.53
N LEU A 98 22.41 -12.64 -13.35
CA LEU A 98 23.75 -12.93 -12.77
C LEU A 98 24.57 -13.86 -13.64
N SER A 99 23.96 -14.78 -14.38
CA SER A 99 24.68 -15.67 -15.32
C SER A 99 25.43 -14.89 -16.42
N LYS A 100 24.94 -13.69 -16.78
CA LYS A 100 25.62 -12.80 -17.74
C LYS A 100 26.85 -12.10 -17.15
N PHE A 101 26.98 -12.11 -15.81
CA PHE A 101 28.05 -11.42 -15.06
C PHE A 101 28.85 -12.43 -14.22
N GLY A 102 28.97 -13.70 -14.67
CA GLY A 102 29.74 -14.73 -13.97
C GLY A 102 29.22 -15.05 -12.57
N MET A 103 27.91 -14.94 -12.34
CA MET A 103 27.24 -15.16 -11.03
C MET A 103 27.70 -14.17 -9.95
N SER A 104 28.30 -13.05 -10.31
CA SER A 104 28.82 -12.04 -9.40
C SER A 104 27.94 -10.77 -9.39
N PRO A 105 27.24 -10.46 -8.29
CA PRO A 105 26.55 -9.18 -8.14
C PRO A 105 27.49 -7.97 -8.24
N LEU A 106 28.75 -8.14 -7.76
CA LEU A 106 29.74 -7.08 -7.84
C LEU A 106 30.11 -6.75 -9.29
N ALA A 107 30.27 -7.77 -10.14
CA ALA A 107 30.54 -7.57 -11.57
C ALA A 107 29.37 -6.85 -12.29
N LEU A 108 28.12 -7.13 -11.90
CA LEU A 108 26.96 -6.41 -12.40
C LEU A 108 26.99 -4.91 -12.02
N PHE A 109 27.27 -4.60 -10.74
CA PHE A 109 27.34 -3.22 -10.26
C PHE A 109 28.52 -2.47 -10.90
N GLN A 110 29.63 -3.15 -11.10
CA GLN A 110 30.80 -2.57 -11.79
C GLN A 110 30.49 -2.28 -13.27
N ALA A 111 29.82 -3.20 -13.97
CA ALA A 111 29.38 -2.98 -15.34
C ALA A 111 28.39 -1.79 -15.45
N ALA A 112 27.53 -1.59 -14.45
CA ALA A 112 26.65 -0.42 -14.39
C ALA A 112 27.44 0.88 -14.18
N ALA A 113 28.42 0.88 -13.28
CA ALA A 113 29.28 2.03 -13.00
C ALA A 113 30.17 2.37 -14.21
N ASP A 114 30.70 1.37 -14.90
CA ASP A 114 31.54 1.57 -16.11
C ASP A 114 30.73 2.16 -17.27
N ARG A 115 29.45 1.76 -17.40
CA ARG A 115 28.58 2.20 -18.50
C ARG A 115 27.94 3.56 -18.26
N TYR A 116 27.54 3.87 -17.04
CA TYR A 116 26.75 5.06 -16.68
C TYR A 116 27.42 5.99 -15.68
N GLY A 117 28.65 5.67 -15.29
CA GLY A 117 29.44 6.41 -14.29
C GLY A 117 29.16 5.92 -12.87
N PRO A 118 30.13 6.16 -11.94
CA PRO A 118 30.06 5.70 -10.55
C PRO A 118 28.88 6.27 -9.77
N GLY A 119 28.34 7.41 -10.20
CA GLY A 119 27.16 8.02 -9.58
C GLY A 119 25.90 7.17 -9.65
N VAL A 120 25.82 6.16 -10.54
CA VAL A 120 24.69 5.27 -10.66
C VAL A 120 24.52 4.36 -9.42
N LEU A 121 25.59 4.14 -8.67
CA LEU A 121 25.59 3.38 -7.42
C LEU A 121 25.17 4.23 -6.20
N ALA A 122 25.08 5.55 -6.37
CA ALA A 122 24.55 6.44 -5.34
C ALA A 122 23.01 6.33 -5.23
N PRO A 123 22.41 6.86 -4.15
CA PRO A 123 20.95 6.92 -4.04
C PRO A 123 20.30 7.52 -5.28
N GLY A 124 19.35 6.79 -5.88
CA GLY A 124 18.71 7.17 -7.14
C GLY A 124 17.80 8.39 -7.05
N GLY A 125 17.26 8.84 -8.19
CA GLY A 125 16.51 10.08 -8.33
C GLY A 125 15.26 10.23 -7.46
N LEU A 126 14.68 9.12 -6.98
CA LEU A 126 13.56 9.15 -6.01
C LEU A 126 14.03 9.55 -4.59
N VAL A 127 15.31 9.33 -4.27
CA VAL A 127 15.90 9.50 -2.93
C VAL A 127 17.20 10.32 -2.97
N ALA A 128 17.41 11.08 -4.04
CA ALA A 128 18.62 11.90 -4.22
C ALA A 128 18.80 12.97 -3.13
N ARG A 129 17.69 13.48 -2.59
CA ARG A 129 17.73 14.41 -1.45
C ARG A 129 17.62 13.62 -0.14
N PRO A 130 18.49 13.81 0.85
CA PRO A 130 18.44 13.06 2.12
C PRO A 130 17.09 13.12 2.83
N LEU A 131 16.43 14.26 2.84
CA LEU A 131 15.10 14.43 3.47
C LEU A 131 14.00 13.63 2.73
N ASP A 132 14.06 13.55 1.40
CA ASP A 132 13.14 12.70 0.62
C ASP A 132 13.37 11.21 0.92
N ALA A 133 14.65 10.81 1.05
CA ALA A 133 15.00 9.43 1.41
C ALA A 133 14.46 9.04 2.80
N ILE A 134 14.67 9.90 3.80
CA ILE A 134 14.16 9.69 5.16
C ILE A 134 12.63 9.66 5.16
N SER A 135 11.99 10.62 4.49
CA SER A 135 10.53 10.70 4.43
C SER A 135 9.93 9.47 3.75
N LEU A 136 10.50 9.02 2.64
CA LEU A 136 10.10 7.80 1.96
C LEU A 136 10.30 6.56 2.85
N GLY A 137 11.46 6.45 3.51
CA GLY A 137 11.76 5.36 4.44
C GLY A 137 10.74 5.28 5.59
N LEU A 138 10.41 6.41 6.20
CA LEU A 138 9.40 6.49 7.25
C LEU A 138 8.01 6.10 6.74
N ALA A 139 7.62 6.57 5.54
CA ALA A 139 6.36 6.20 4.90
C ALA A 139 6.26 4.68 4.71
N LEU A 140 7.28 4.06 4.14
CA LEU A 140 7.29 2.62 3.87
C LEU A 140 7.31 1.79 5.16
N MET A 141 8.14 2.17 6.14
CA MET A 141 8.29 1.45 7.40
C MET A 141 7.01 1.49 8.24
N PHE A 142 6.50 2.68 8.53
CA PHE A 142 5.32 2.85 9.40
C PHE A 142 4.00 2.67 8.64
N GLY A 143 3.99 2.93 7.33
CA GLY A 143 2.84 2.71 6.48
C GLY A 143 2.46 1.25 6.39
N THR A 144 3.44 0.35 6.29
CA THR A 144 3.18 -1.11 6.29
C THR A 144 2.39 -1.54 7.53
N ALA A 145 2.71 -0.98 8.70
CA ALA A 145 2.01 -1.26 9.95
C ALA A 145 0.61 -0.59 10.03
N GLY A 146 0.35 0.44 9.22
CA GLY A 146 -0.92 1.17 9.16
C GLY A 146 -1.86 0.79 8.02
N LEU A 147 -1.46 -0.12 7.12
CA LEU A 147 -2.25 -0.48 5.94
C LEU A 147 -3.50 -1.31 6.32
N PRO A 148 -4.71 -0.82 6.02
CA PRO A 148 -5.96 -1.47 6.48
C PRO A 148 -6.11 -2.91 5.96
N HIS A 149 -5.81 -3.16 4.70
CA HIS A 149 -5.95 -4.48 4.07
C HIS A 149 -4.92 -5.50 4.59
N ILE A 150 -3.78 -5.06 5.12
CA ILE A 150 -2.80 -5.92 5.81
C ILE A 150 -3.30 -6.24 7.22
N LEU A 151 -3.74 -5.21 7.97
CA LEU A 151 -4.24 -5.38 9.33
C LEU A 151 -5.44 -6.34 9.39
N MET A 152 -6.34 -6.29 8.41
CA MET A 152 -7.47 -7.23 8.31
C MET A 152 -7.04 -8.70 8.23
N ARG A 153 -5.84 -9.01 7.72
CA ARG A 153 -5.33 -10.39 7.62
C ARG A 153 -5.03 -11.00 8.99
N PHE A 154 -4.65 -10.20 9.97
CA PHE A 154 -4.42 -10.70 11.33
C PHE A 154 -5.68 -11.25 12.01
N TYR A 155 -6.87 -10.93 11.49
CA TYR A 155 -8.13 -11.51 11.99
C TYR A 155 -8.45 -12.90 11.40
N THR A 156 -7.70 -13.34 10.40
CA THR A 156 -7.89 -14.63 9.73
C THR A 156 -6.98 -15.73 10.24
N VAL A 157 -6.03 -15.40 11.14
CA VAL A 157 -5.13 -16.40 11.77
C VAL A 157 -5.72 -16.90 13.09
N PRO A 158 -5.43 -18.16 13.47
CA PRO A 158 -6.07 -18.78 14.63
C PRO A 158 -5.67 -18.15 15.97
N ASP A 159 -4.42 -17.71 16.13
CA ASP A 159 -3.89 -17.17 17.38
C ASP A 159 -2.76 -16.15 17.19
N ALA A 160 -2.35 -15.51 18.28
CA ALA A 160 -1.29 -14.49 18.28
C ALA A 160 0.09 -15.09 17.96
N THR A 161 0.33 -16.36 18.24
CA THR A 161 1.59 -17.04 17.93
C THR A 161 1.72 -17.25 16.43
N ALA A 162 0.64 -17.71 15.77
CA ALA A 162 0.57 -17.84 14.34
C ALA A 162 0.76 -16.47 13.66
N ALA A 163 0.13 -15.39 14.19
CA ALA A 163 0.32 -14.04 13.69
C ALA A 163 1.79 -13.61 13.75
N ARG A 164 2.46 -13.78 14.88
CA ARG A 164 3.89 -13.41 15.05
C ARG A 164 4.80 -14.21 14.12
N ARG A 165 4.59 -15.51 13.99
CA ARG A 165 5.36 -16.35 13.06
C ARG A 165 5.15 -15.93 11.61
N SER A 166 3.92 -15.60 11.22
CA SER A 166 3.64 -15.14 9.85
C SER A 166 4.37 -13.84 9.51
N VAL A 167 4.45 -12.89 10.46
CA VAL A 167 5.22 -11.64 10.27
C VAL A 167 6.71 -11.93 10.11
N PHE A 168 7.28 -12.83 10.91
CA PHE A 168 8.69 -13.19 10.80
C PHE A 168 9.02 -13.80 9.43
N TYR A 169 8.24 -14.78 8.97
CA TYR A 169 8.44 -15.37 7.63
C TYR A 169 8.22 -14.36 6.51
N ALA A 170 7.17 -13.53 6.61
CA ALA A 170 6.90 -12.50 5.63
C ALA A 170 8.07 -11.50 5.54
N THR A 171 8.61 -11.06 6.67
CA THR A 171 9.77 -10.14 6.70
C THR A 171 10.99 -10.75 6.02
N GLY A 172 11.30 -12.03 6.26
CA GLY A 172 12.41 -12.72 5.62
C GLY A 172 12.21 -12.85 4.10
N LEU A 173 11.03 -13.27 3.66
CA LEU A 173 10.71 -13.43 2.23
C LEU A 173 10.69 -12.08 1.49
N ILE A 174 10.11 -11.04 2.09
CA ILE A 174 10.10 -9.69 1.54
C ILE A 174 11.52 -9.14 1.45
N GLY A 175 12.34 -9.31 2.49
CA GLY A 175 13.74 -8.91 2.49
C GLY A 175 14.54 -9.58 1.37
N ALA A 176 14.39 -10.90 1.21
CA ALA A 176 15.01 -11.65 0.11
C ALA A 176 14.54 -11.12 -1.27
N PHE A 177 13.26 -10.83 -1.43
CA PHE A 177 12.72 -10.24 -2.66
C PHE A 177 13.35 -8.87 -2.95
N TYR A 178 13.46 -7.99 -1.96
CA TYR A 178 14.12 -6.70 -2.14
C TYR A 178 15.58 -6.81 -2.55
N LEU A 179 16.31 -7.79 -2.04
CA LEU A 179 17.69 -8.05 -2.51
C LEU A 179 17.70 -8.46 -3.99
N MET A 180 16.75 -9.27 -4.43
CA MET A 180 16.63 -9.62 -5.86
C MET A 180 16.29 -8.39 -6.72
N THR A 181 15.49 -7.43 -6.21
CA THR A 181 15.13 -6.23 -7.00
C THR A 181 16.34 -5.36 -7.34
N PHE A 182 17.40 -5.34 -6.52
CA PHE A 182 18.66 -4.68 -6.90
C PHE A 182 19.28 -5.35 -8.14
N VAL A 183 19.36 -6.67 -8.14
CA VAL A 183 19.89 -7.42 -9.30
C VAL A 183 19.04 -7.17 -10.54
N LEU A 184 17.71 -7.21 -10.39
CA LEU A 184 16.79 -6.98 -11.51
C LEU A 184 16.87 -5.55 -12.05
N GLY A 185 16.93 -4.55 -11.16
CA GLY A 185 17.01 -3.14 -11.54
C GLY A 185 18.30 -2.80 -12.26
N PHE A 186 19.45 -3.17 -11.69
CA PHE A 186 20.75 -2.97 -12.37
C PHE A 186 20.89 -3.84 -13.62
N GLY A 187 20.33 -5.07 -13.59
CA GLY A 187 20.27 -5.94 -14.76
C GLY A 187 19.49 -5.31 -15.91
N ALA A 188 18.32 -4.76 -15.65
CA ALA A 188 17.52 -4.05 -16.65
C ALA A 188 18.25 -2.81 -17.18
N MET A 189 18.88 -2.03 -16.29
CA MET A 189 19.65 -0.86 -16.65
C MET A 189 20.80 -1.21 -17.59
N VAL A 190 21.59 -2.24 -17.28
CA VAL A 190 22.79 -2.60 -18.07
C VAL A 190 22.42 -3.35 -19.34
N LEU A 191 21.48 -4.29 -19.30
CA LEU A 191 21.17 -5.20 -20.40
C LEU A 191 20.13 -4.62 -21.37
N VAL A 192 19.06 -4.01 -20.87
CA VAL A 192 18.00 -3.40 -21.69
C VAL A 192 18.34 -1.95 -22.01
N GLY A 193 18.69 -1.17 -21.03
CA GLY A 193 19.02 0.25 -21.13
C GLY A 193 17.87 1.19 -20.72
N PRO A 194 18.19 2.30 -20.03
CA PRO A 194 17.19 3.24 -19.52
C PRO A 194 16.31 3.86 -20.62
N ASP A 195 16.89 4.18 -21.77
CA ASP A 195 16.18 4.82 -22.88
C ASP A 195 15.11 3.92 -23.47
N VAL A 196 15.38 2.62 -23.61
CA VAL A 196 14.41 1.62 -24.07
C VAL A 196 13.27 1.48 -23.04
N ILE A 197 13.62 1.37 -21.76
CA ILE A 197 12.64 1.20 -20.69
C ILE A 197 11.71 2.42 -20.62
N THR A 198 12.27 3.63 -20.59
CA THR A 198 11.49 4.87 -20.48
C THR A 198 10.78 5.24 -21.79
N GLY A 199 11.28 4.76 -22.92
CA GLY A 199 10.60 4.87 -24.22
C GLY A 199 9.29 4.07 -24.27
N VAL A 200 9.23 2.92 -23.60
CA VAL A 200 8.01 2.10 -23.46
C VAL A 200 7.09 2.66 -22.41
N ASP A 201 7.62 3.00 -21.24
CA ASP A 201 6.86 3.55 -20.11
C ASP A 201 7.70 4.57 -19.33
N LYS A 202 7.27 5.83 -19.36
CA LYS A 202 7.97 6.95 -18.69
C LYS A 202 8.23 6.72 -17.21
N GLY A 203 7.33 5.96 -16.53
CA GLY A 203 7.48 5.59 -15.14
C GLY A 203 8.54 4.51 -14.88
N GLY A 204 9.08 3.88 -15.92
CA GLY A 204 10.06 2.80 -15.82
C GLY A 204 9.49 1.48 -15.29
N ASN A 205 8.16 1.34 -15.26
CA ASN A 205 7.49 0.19 -14.66
C ASN A 205 7.68 -1.11 -15.45
N MET A 206 8.11 -1.00 -16.72
CA MET A 206 8.28 -2.15 -17.61
C MET A 206 9.72 -2.73 -17.61
N ALA A 207 10.57 -2.30 -16.68
CA ALA A 207 11.95 -2.77 -16.59
C ALA A 207 12.06 -4.31 -16.44
N ALA A 208 11.32 -4.91 -15.52
CA ALA A 208 11.36 -6.37 -15.32
C ALA A 208 10.71 -7.18 -16.45
N PRO A 209 9.55 -6.80 -17.01
CA PRO A 209 9.01 -7.44 -18.22
C PRO A 209 9.96 -7.41 -19.42
N LEU A 210 10.54 -6.25 -19.75
CA LEU A 210 11.48 -6.11 -20.87
C LEU A 210 12.77 -6.92 -20.64
N LEU A 211 13.26 -6.95 -19.40
CA LEU A 211 14.39 -7.78 -19.01
C LEU A 211 14.08 -9.28 -19.18
N ALA A 212 12.87 -9.71 -18.82
CA ALA A 212 12.43 -11.09 -19.00
C ALA A 212 12.34 -11.46 -20.49
N GLU A 213 11.85 -10.56 -21.34
CA GLU A 213 11.82 -10.74 -22.78
C GLU A 213 13.22 -10.91 -23.35
N LEU A 214 14.15 -10.05 -22.96
CA LEU A 214 15.54 -10.09 -23.44
C LEU A 214 16.25 -11.40 -23.06
N LEU A 215 16.02 -11.92 -21.85
CA LEU A 215 16.75 -13.08 -21.32
C LEU A 215 16.10 -14.42 -21.63
N GLY A 216 14.78 -14.47 -21.74
CA GLY A 216 14.03 -15.72 -21.91
C GLY A 216 12.99 -15.67 -23.06
N GLY A 217 13.00 -14.60 -23.85
CA GLY A 217 12.09 -14.44 -24.99
C GLY A 217 10.63 -14.24 -24.59
N THR A 218 9.74 -14.24 -25.58
CA THR A 218 8.29 -14.05 -25.42
C THR A 218 7.64 -15.00 -24.41
N PRO A 219 8.00 -16.29 -24.30
CA PRO A 219 7.40 -17.16 -23.30
C PRO A 219 7.70 -16.73 -21.85
N PHE A 220 8.91 -16.24 -21.59
CA PHE A 220 9.28 -15.78 -20.24
C PHE A 220 8.69 -14.39 -19.93
N LEU A 221 8.61 -13.50 -20.92
CA LEU A 221 7.83 -12.27 -20.82
C LEU A 221 6.38 -12.59 -20.43
N GLY A 222 5.72 -13.52 -21.14
CA GLY A 222 4.35 -13.93 -20.87
C GLY A 222 4.18 -14.48 -19.45
N PHE A 223 5.11 -15.28 -18.98
CA PHE A 223 5.10 -15.82 -17.60
C PHE A 223 5.21 -14.68 -16.55
N ILE A 224 6.22 -13.80 -16.66
CA ILE A 224 6.43 -12.69 -15.73
C ILE A 224 5.25 -11.72 -15.77
N ALA A 225 4.72 -11.41 -16.95
CA ALA A 225 3.55 -10.55 -17.11
C ALA A 225 2.29 -11.15 -16.48
N ALA A 226 2.04 -12.44 -16.68
CA ALA A 226 0.90 -13.13 -16.08
C ALA A 226 0.98 -13.14 -14.53
N VAL A 227 2.17 -13.39 -13.97
CA VAL A 227 2.40 -13.35 -12.52
C VAL A 227 2.22 -11.93 -11.97
N ALA A 228 2.76 -10.92 -12.68
CA ALA A 228 2.59 -9.52 -12.30
C ALA A 228 1.11 -9.11 -12.34
N PHE A 229 0.38 -9.45 -13.39
CA PHE A 229 -1.04 -9.15 -13.53
C PHE A 229 -1.90 -9.83 -12.46
N ALA A 230 -1.67 -11.13 -12.20
CA ALA A 230 -2.33 -11.85 -11.11
C ALA A 230 -2.04 -11.22 -9.74
N THR A 231 -0.82 -10.70 -9.55
CA THR A 231 -0.43 -9.98 -8.33
C THR A 231 -1.20 -8.68 -8.18
N ILE A 232 -1.29 -7.88 -9.24
CA ILE A 232 -2.07 -6.64 -9.27
C ILE A 232 -3.54 -6.91 -8.93
N LEU A 233 -4.19 -7.86 -9.61
CA LEU A 233 -5.59 -8.19 -9.36
C LEU A 233 -5.85 -8.60 -7.91
N ALA A 234 -4.96 -9.41 -7.33
CA ALA A 234 -5.12 -9.86 -5.94
C ALA A 234 -4.93 -8.72 -4.92
N VAL A 235 -4.02 -7.77 -5.19
CA VAL A 235 -3.84 -6.56 -4.35
C VAL A 235 -5.05 -5.65 -4.47
N VAL A 236 -5.49 -5.39 -5.69
CA VAL A 236 -6.68 -4.56 -5.97
C VAL A 236 -7.92 -5.13 -5.29
N ALA A 237 -8.14 -6.45 -5.33
CA ALA A 237 -9.24 -7.08 -4.62
C ALA A 237 -9.18 -6.83 -3.11
N GLY A 238 -8.01 -6.98 -2.49
CA GLY A 238 -7.84 -6.70 -1.06
C GLY A 238 -8.11 -5.25 -0.70
N LEU A 239 -7.62 -4.31 -1.52
CA LEU A 239 -7.85 -2.88 -1.35
C LEU A 239 -9.32 -2.51 -1.49
N THR A 240 -9.97 -2.99 -2.55
CA THR A 240 -11.38 -2.70 -2.83
C THR A 240 -12.30 -3.28 -1.77
N LEU A 241 -12.03 -4.53 -1.32
CA LEU A 241 -12.76 -5.13 -0.20
C LEU A 241 -12.60 -4.33 1.10
N SER A 242 -11.38 -3.85 1.39
CA SER A 242 -11.12 -3.00 2.55
C SER A 242 -11.87 -1.66 2.47
N GLY A 243 -11.83 -1.00 1.33
CA GLY A 243 -12.57 0.25 1.10
C GLY A 243 -14.09 0.05 1.14
N ALA A 244 -14.59 -1.03 0.53
CA ALA A 244 -16.02 -1.38 0.56
C ALA A 244 -16.48 -1.73 1.99
N ALA A 245 -15.65 -2.40 2.80
CA ALA A 245 -15.93 -2.65 4.21
C ALA A 245 -15.96 -1.36 5.04
N ALA A 246 -15.02 -0.43 4.80
CA ALA A 246 -15.02 0.88 5.45
C ALA A 246 -16.31 1.67 5.15
N LEU A 247 -16.77 1.68 3.90
CA LEU A 247 -18.01 2.35 3.51
C LEU A 247 -19.25 1.64 4.05
N SER A 248 -19.35 0.31 3.87
CA SER A 248 -20.56 -0.44 4.23
C SER A 248 -20.67 -0.72 5.72
N HIS A 249 -19.59 -1.15 6.38
CA HIS A 249 -19.62 -1.53 7.79
C HIS A 249 -19.36 -0.33 8.71
N ASP A 250 -18.26 0.41 8.47
CA ASP A 250 -17.87 1.46 9.42
C ASP A 250 -18.72 2.73 9.26
N ILE A 251 -19.00 3.17 8.02
CA ILE A 251 -19.83 4.36 7.80
C ILE A 251 -21.30 3.98 7.81
N TRP A 252 -21.75 3.10 6.91
CA TRP A 252 -23.19 2.86 6.75
C TRP A 252 -23.80 2.18 7.97
N VAL A 253 -23.35 0.97 8.30
CA VAL A 253 -23.94 0.18 9.41
C VAL A 253 -23.71 0.89 10.74
N SER A 254 -22.46 1.29 11.04
CA SER A 254 -22.11 1.74 12.40
C SER A 254 -22.45 3.21 12.64
N VAL A 255 -22.26 4.11 11.67
CA VAL A 255 -22.48 5.55 11.86
C VAL A 255 -23.89 5.96 11.42
N VAL A 256 -24.27 5.63 10.17
CA VAL A 256 -25.55 6.08 9.61
C VAL A 256 -26.72 5.30 10.19
N ARG A 257 -26.65 3.97 10.21
CA ARG A 257 -27.71 3.09 10.73
C ARG A 257 -27.61 2.78 12.22
N GLN A 258 -26.57 3.20 12.88
CA GLN A 258 -26.34 2.98 14.33
C GLN A 258 -26.51 1.51 14.74
N GLY A 259 -25.99 0.59 13.91
CA GLY A 259 -26.07 -0.84 14.13
C GLY A 259 -27.38 -1.52 13.71
N ARG A 260 -28.32 -0.79 13.12
CA ARG A 260 -29.66 -1.29 12.74
C ARG A 260 -29.79 -1.67 11.27
N ALA A 261 -28.70 -1.84 10.54
CA ALA A 261 -28.72 -2.22 9.13
C ALA A 261 -29.00 -3.71 8.96
N ASP A 262 -29.86 -4.04 7.99
CA ASP A 262 -30.05 -5.41 7.53
C ASP A 262 -28.83 -5.93 6.78
N PRO A 263 -28.46 -7.23 6.90
CA PRO A 263 -27.34 -7.83 6.16
C PRO A 263 -27.43 -7.64 4.64
N GLY A 264 -28.65 -7.68 4.08
CA GLY A 264 -28.87 -7.42 2.64
C GLY A 264 -28.59 -5.98 2.25
N GLU A 265 -28.92 -5.02 3.13
CA GLU A 265 -28.61 -3.59 2.94
C GLU A 265 -27.09 -3.36 2.98
N GLN A 266 -26.40 -3.94 3.95
CA GLN A 266 -24.94 -3.87 4.05
C GLN A 266 -24.25 -4.42 2.79
N LEU A 267 -24.71 -5.56 2.28
CA LEU A 267 -24.17 -6.17 1.07
C LEU A 267 -24.40 -5.28 -0.17
N ARG A 268 -25.58 -4.66 -0.27
CA ARG A 268 -25.89 -3.72 -1.36
C ARG A 268 -24.96 -2.51 -1.33
N VAL A 269 -24.76 -1.90 -0.15
CA VAL A 269 -23.85 -0.77 0.01
C VAL A 269 -22.42 -1.17 -0.32
N ALA A 270 -21.97 -2.36 0.10
CA ALA A 270 -20.63 -2.88 -0.23
C ALA A 270 -20.44 -3.05 -1.75
N ARG A 271 -21.45 -3.55 -2.48
CA ARG A 271 -21.40 -3.68 -3.95
C ARG A 271 -21.32 -2.31 -4.64
N ILE A 272 -22.14 -1.35 -4.22
CA ILE A 272 -22.11 0.02 -4.75
C ILE A 272 -20.74 0.66 -4.48
N ALA A 273 -20.22 0.52 -3.27
CA ALA A 273 -18.89 1.01 -2.90
C ALA A 273 -17.79 0.40 -3.78
N THR A 274 -17.86 -0.90 -4.08
CA THR A 274 -16.93 -1.59 -5.00
C THR A 274 -16.96 -0.97 -6.39
N LEU A 275 -18.16 -0.72 -6.94
CA LEU A 275 -18.32 -0.09 -8.25
C LEU A 275 -17.76 1.35 -8.27
N CYS A 276 -18.06 2.14 -7.24
CA CYS A 276 -17.57 3.51 -7.13
C CYS A 276 -16.03 3.55 -7.01
N LEU A 277 -15.44 2.70 -6.16
CA LEU A 277 -13.99 2.61 -6.00
C LEU A 277 -13.31 2.14 -7.29
N GLY A 278 -13.93 1.20 -8.01
CA GLY A 278 -13.46 0.76 -9.31
C GLY A 278 -13.46 1.89 -10.35
N ALA A 279 -14.56 2.63 -10.46
CA ALA A 279 -14.66 3.77 -11.37
C ALA A 279 -13.64 4.88 -11.03
N ILE A 280 -13.49 5.22 -9.75
CA ILE A 280 -12.49 6.18 -9.28
C ILE A 280 -11.08 5.68 -9.62
N GLY A 281 -10.78 4.40 -9.38
CA GLY A 281 -9.49 3.81 -9.71
C GLY A 281 -9.16 3.90 -11.19
N VAL A 282 -10.12 3.63 -12.08
CA VAL A 282 -9.96 3.76 -13.55
C VAL A 282 -9.71 5.21 -13.94
N MET A 283 -10.56 6.15 -13.50
CA MET A 283 -10.42 7.57 -13.84
C MET A 283 -9.06 8.12 -13.40
N LEU A 284 -8.68 7.87 -12.15
CA LEU A 284 -7.41 8.35 -11.62
C LEU A 284 -6.22 7.60 -12.23
N GLY A 285 -6.35 6.29 -12.53
CA GLY A 285 -5.32 5.54 -13.23
C GLY A 285 -4.98 6.14 -14.61
N ILE A 286 -5.99 6.62 -15.33
CA ILE A 286 -5.79 7.33 -16.61
C ILE A 286 -5.10 8.68 -16.37
N THR A 287 -5.53 9.45 -15.38
CA THR A 287 -4.97 10.77 -15.05
C THR A 287 -3.49 10.69 -14.64
N PHE A 288 -3.10 9.63 -13.94
CA PHE A 288 -1.74 9.42 -13.44
C PHE A 288 -0.85 8.57 -14.38
N LYS A 289 -1.20 8.50 -15.66
CA LYS A 289 -0.42 7.81 -16.69
C LYS A 289 1.05 8.21 -16.67
N GLY A 290 1.95 7.22 -16.78
CA GLY A 290 3.40 7.43 -16.85
C GLY A 290 4.08 7.72 -15.52
N GLN A 291 3.35 7.64 -14.40
CA GLN A 291 3.95 7.75 -13.07
C GLN A 291 4.62 6.44 -12.65
N ASN A 292 5.66 6.53 -11.81
CA ASN A 292 6.32 5.37 -11.23
C ASN A 292 5.42 4.71 -10.17
N VAL A 293 5.11 3.42 -10.36
CA VAL A 293 4.20 2.66 -9.50
C VAL A 293 4.72 2.55 -8.07
N ALA A 294 6.02 2.28 -7.87
CA ALA A 294 6.59 2.15 -6.52
C ALA A 294 6.50 3.47 -5.75
N PHE A 295 6.72 4.59 -6.43
CA PHE A 295 6.57 5.92 -5.84
C PHE A 295 5.10 6.21 -5.48
N MET A 296 4.15 5.92 -6.37
CA MET A 296 2.72 6.11 -6.12
C MET A 296 2.23 5.26 -4.93
N VAL A 297 2.69 4.02 -4.81
CA VAL A 297 2.43 3.16 -3.64
C VAL A 297 2.97 3.81 -2.37
N SER A 298 4.14 4.44 -2.41
CA SER A 298 4.72 5.11 -1.24
C SER A 298 3.87 6.27 -0.71
N LEU A 299 3.11 6.96 -1.57
CA LEU A 299 2.16 7.99 -1.15
C LEU A 299 0.98 7.40 -0.38
N ALA A 300 0.46 6.24 -0.80
CA ALA A 300 -0.55 5.52 -0.04
C ALA A 300 -0.03 5.07 1.33
N PHE A 301 1.23 4.62 1.38
CA PHE A 301 1.90 4.28 2.64
C PHE A 301 2.11 5.51 3.53
N ALA A 302 2.38 6.69 2.97
CA ALA A 302 2.48 7.93 3.73
C ALA A 302 1.16 8.27 4.44
N ILE A 303 0.00 8.07 3.77
CA ILE A 303 -1.30 8.23 4.42
C ILE A 303 -1.48 7.21 5.54
N ALA A 304 -1.24 5.93 5.27
CA ALA A 304 -1.37 4.88 6.29
C ALA A 304 -0.44 5.12 7.49
N ALA A 305 0.80 5.56 7.24
CA ALA A 305 1.78 5.93 8.27
C ALA A 305 1.36 7.14 9.10
N SER A 306 0.65 8.09 8.51
CA SER A 306 0.28 9.34 9.19
C SER A 306 -1.11 9.28 9.82
N ALA A 307 -2.07 8.60 9.17
CA ALA A 307 -3.44 8.51 9.68
C ALA A 307 -3.64 7.34 10.65
N ASN A 308 -3.20 6.13 10.26
CA ASN A 308 -3.55 4.91 10.97
C ASN A 308 -2.51 4.50 12.01
N PHE A 309 -1.21 4.58 11.67
CA PHE A 309 -0.14 4.08 12.54
C PHE A 309 -0.06 4.86 13.88
N PRO A 310 -0.06 6.21 13.93
CA PRO A 310 -0.03 6.93 15.19
C PRO A 310 -1.25 6.63 16.09
N ALA A 311 -2.44 6.58 15.50
CA ALA A 311 -3.67 6.24 16.21
C ALA A 311 -3.61 4.82 16.80
N LEU A 312 -3.05 3.86 16.05
CA LEU A 312 -2.87 2.49 16.50
C LEU A 312 -1.88 2.42 17.67
N VAL A 313 -0.70 3.03 17.53
CA VAL A 313 0.34 3.05 18.54
C VAL A 313 -0.16 3.71 19.83
N LEU A 314 -0.77 4.88 19.74
CA LEU A 314 -1.35 5.57 20.89
C LEU A 314 -2.44 4.72 21.55
N THR A 315 -3.30 4.06 20.77
CA THR A 315 -4.37 3.21 21.31
C THR A 315 -3.83 1.99 22.04
N ILE A 316 -2.77 1.38 21.55
CA ILE A 316 -2.20 0.14 22.09
C ILE A 316 -1.30 0.43 23.30
N PHE A 317 -0.39 1.40 23.17
CA PHE A 317 0.72 1.57 24.10
C PHE A 317 0.57 2.75 25.07
N TRP A 318 -0.37 3.67 24.83
CA TRP A 318 -0.49 4.85 25.69
C TRP A 318 -1.81 4.90 26.45
N ARG A 319 -1.71 4.71 27.79
CA ARG A 319 -2.87 4.63 28.71
C ARG A 319 -3.77 5.86 28.68
N LYS A 320 -3.19 7.07 28.45
CA LYS A 320 -3.93 8.34 28.46
C LYS A 320 -4.63 8.68 27.13
N THR A 321 -4.62 7.78 26.18
CA THR A 321 -5.24 8.01 24.86
C THR A 321 -6.76 8.07 24.97
N THR A 322 -7.36 9.18 24.53
CA THR A 322 -8.81 9.38 24.50
C THR A 322 -9.38 9.15 23.09
N GLY A 323 -10.69 8.92 23.00
CA GLY A 323 -11.38 8.80 21.71
C GLY A 323 -11.25 10.06 20.85
N ALA A 324 -11.30 11.25 21.47
CA ALA A 324 -11.10 12.54 20.80
C ALA A 324 -9.66 12.67 20.26
N GLY A 325 -8.65 12.23 21.04
CA GLY A 325 -7.26 12.23 20.61
C GLY A 325 -7.01 11.31 19.43
N VAL A 326 -7.61 10.11 19.40
CA VAL A 326 -7.54 9.19 18.27
C VAL A 326 -8.14 9.83 17.02
N VAL A 327 -9.34 10.41 17.11
CA VAL A 327 -10.00 11.09 15.99
C VAL A 327 -9.14 12.25 15.47
N ALA A 328 -8.63 13.07 16.38
CA ALA A 328 -7.79 14.23 16.00
C ALA A 328 -6.49 13.79 15.32
N SER A 329 -5.82 12.75 15.84
CA SER A 329 -4.62 12.14 15.24
C SER A 329 -4.90 11.66 13.80
N MET A 330 -5.95 10.86 13.62
CA MET A 330 -6.29 10.29 12.31
C MET A 330 -6.69 11.36 11.29
N LEU A 331 -7.50 12.35 11.69
CA LEU A 331 -7.89 13.42 10.80
C LEU A 331 -6.72 14.34 10.46
N ALA A 332 -5.91 14.73 11.46
CA ALA A 332 -4.71 15.53 11.22
C ALA A 332 -3.75 14.81 10.28
N GLY A 333 -3.50 13.50 10.52
CA GLY A 333 -2.68 12.67 9.63
C GLY A 333 -3.23 12.57 8.22
N THR A 334 -4.53 12.29 8.06
CA THR A 334 -5.16 12.16 6.74
C THR A 334 -5.15 13.50 5.98
N VAL A 335 -5.65 14.57 6.60
CA VAL A 335 -5.80 15.88 5.95
C VAL A 335 -4.43 16.47 5.61
N SER A 336 -3.49 16.47 6.57
CA SER A 336 -2.15 17.03 6.30
C SER A 336 -1.43 16.26 5.21
N THR A 337 -1.52 14.91 5.20
CA THR A 337 -0.86 14.11 4.16
C THR A 337 -1.45 14.37 2.79
N LEU A 338 -2.78 14.38 2.63
CA LEU A 338 -3.44 14.69 1.36
C LEU A 338 -3.11 16.10 0.89
N THR A 339 -3.13 17.09 1.78
CA THR A 339 -2.78 18.48 1.47
C THR A 339 -1.34 18.59 0.99
N LEU A 340 -0.39 17.98 1.71
CA LEU A 340 1.03 18.06 1.34
C LEU A 340 1.35 17.24 0.08
N ILE A 341 0.66 16.12 -0.17
CA ILE A 341 0.75 15.41 -1.45
C ILE A 341 0.27 16.33 -2.59
N TYR A 342 -0.88 17.00 -2.41
CA TYR A 342 -1.38 17.93 -3.43
C TYR A 342 -0.42 19.08 -3.69
N LEU A 343 0.26 19.60 -2.67
CA LEU A 343 1.24 20.68 -2.77
C LEU A 343 2.65 20.20 -3.17
N SER A 344 2.88 18.88 -3.30
CA SER A 344 4.19 18.28 -3.61
C SER A 344 4.58 18.42 -5.08
N PRO A 345 5.87 18.27 -5.42
CA PRO A 345 6.34 18.28 -6.80
C PRO A 345 5.61 17.28 -7.69
N THR A 346 5.23 16.10 -7.17
CA THR A 346 4.52 15.05 -7.92
C THR A 346 3.20 15.55 -8.50
N ILE A 347 2.40 16.30 -7.75
CA ILE A 347 1.14 16.81 -8.27
C ILE A 347 1.34 18.15 -8.98
N GLN A 348 2.09 19.09 -8.37
CA GLN A 348 2.21 20.43 -8.91
C GLN A 348 3.04 20.47 -10.18
N VAL A 349 4.17 19.76 -10.22
CA VAL A 349 5.09 19.80 -11.36
C VAL A 349 4.80 18.68 -12.36
N ASP A 350 4.77 17.41 -11.89
CA ASP A 350 4.72 16.26 -12.81
C ASP A 350 3.32 16.09 -13.45
N ILE A 351 2.23 16.45 -12.76
CA ILE A 351 0.85 16.28 -13.26
C ILE A 351 0.23 17.60 -13.73
N LEU A 352 0.33 18.66 -12.92
CA LEU A 352 -0.29 19.96 -13.25
C LEU A 352 0.62 20.86 -14.09
N HIS A 353 1.86 20.43 -14.37
CA HIS A 353 2.86 21.16 -15.17
C HIS A 353 3.13 22.59 -14.70
N ARG A 354 3.05 22.82 -13.40
CA ARG A 354 3.42 24.10 -12.78
C ARG A 354 4.95 24.21 -12.66
N PRO A 355 5.49 25.45 -12.70
CA PRO A 355 6.95 25.63 -12.61
C PRO A 355 7.54 25.20 -11.27
N ASP A 356 6.78 25.35 -10.17
CA ASP A 356 7.24 25.08 -8.82
C ASP A 356 6.17 24.40 -7.98
N ALA A 357 6.64 23.71 -6.92
CA ALA A 357 5.81 23.11 -5.89
C ALA A 357 5.93 23.91 -4.58
N LEU A 358 4.79 24.12 -3.89
CA LEU A 358 4.78 24.82 -2.61
C LEU A 358 5.40 24.00 -1.47
N PHE A 359 5.28 22.68 -1.54
CA PHE A 359 5.90 21.77 -0.59
C PHE A 359 7.11 21.08 -1.25
N PRO A 360 8.31 21.15 -0.63
CA PRO A 360 9.54 20.76 -1.32
C PRO A 360 9.78 19.25 -1.40
N LEU A 361 9.17 18.45 -0.50
CA LEU A 361 9.38 17.01 -0.45
C LEU A 361 8.40 16.27 -1.34
N LYS A 362 8.87 15.22 -2.01
CA LYS A 362 8.02 14.32 -2.82
C LYS A 362 7.09 13.48 -1.93
N ASN A 363 7.56 13.08 -0.73
CA ASN A 363 6.78 12.31 0.23
C ASN A 363 6.62 13.11 1.55
N PRO A 364 5.41 13.29 2.11
CA PRO A 364 5.18 14.15 3.26
C PRO A 364 5.37 13.48 4.63
N ALA A 365 5.65 12.19 4.70
CA ALA A 365 5.62 11.40 5.93
C ALA A 365 6.50 11.96 7.07
N LEU A 366 7.66 12.55 6.72
CA LEU A 366 8.56 13.20 7.68
C LEU A 366 7.88 14.28 8.51
N VAL A 367 6.90 14.99 7.92
CA VAL A 367 6.15 16.06 8.59
C VAL A 367 4.85 15.53 9.18
N THR A 368 4.13 14.71 8.43
CA THR A 368 2.76 14.34 8.76
C THR A 368 2.66 13.28 9.85
N ILE A 369 3.64 12.39 9.98
CA ILE A 369 3.68 11.40 11.08
C ILE A 369 3.87 12.09 12.44
N PRO A 370 4.90 12.94 12.66
CA PRO A 370 5.04 13.69 13.90
C PRO A 370 3.83 14.58 14.21
N LEU A 371 3.27 15.24 13.20
CA LEU A 371 2.08 16.08 13.38
C LEU A 371 0.89 15.27 13.91
N SER A 372 0.65 14.09 13.37
CA SER A 372 -0.42 13.21 13.81
C SER A 372 -0.22 12.73 15.25
N PHE A 373 0.99 12.32 15.62
CA PHE A 373 1.32 11.96 17.01
C PHE A 373 1.10 13.13 17.97
N LEU A 374 1.66 14.31 17.65
CA LEU A 374 1.54 15.50 18.48
C LEU A 374 0.07 15.92 18.67
N THR A 375 -0.72 15.90 17.59
CA THR A 375 -2.14 16.22 17.67
C THR A 375 -2.89 15.22 18.54
N GLY A 376 -2.65 13.92 18.35
CA GLY A 376 -3.27 12.86 19.16
C GLY A 376 -2.93 12.96 20.64
N ILE A 377 -1.66 13.21 20.96
CA ILE A 377 -1.18 13.38 22.35
C ILE A 377 -1.80 14.64 22.97
N THR A 378 -1.71 15.78 22.29
CA THR A 378 -2.20 17.05 22.82
C THR A 378 -3.71 17.00 23.10
N VAL A 379 -4.49 16.51 22.12
CA VAL A 379 -5.95 16.42 22.29
C VAL A 379 -6.31 15.40 23.38
N SER A 380 -5.58 14.29 23.49
CA SER A 380 -5.82 13.32 24.57
C SER A 380 -5.53 13.92 25.95
N LEU A 381 -4.50 14.74 26.09
CA LEU A 381 -4.19 15.42 27.36
C LEU A 381 -5.21 16.50 27.73
N LEU A 382 -5.79 17.16 26.73
CA LEU A 382 -6.80 18.22 26.94
C LEU A 382 -8.23 17.68 27.13
N THR A 383 -8.48 16.42 26.77
CA THR A 383 -9.81 15.80 26.89
C THR A 383 -9.86 14.85 28.09
N ARG A 384 -10.96 14.91 28.83
CA ARG A 384 -11.17 14.00 29.99
C ARG A 384 -11.41 12.56 29.50
N GLN A 385 -10.72 11.63 30.11
CA GLN A 385 -10.88 10.21 29.88
C GLN A 385 -12.20 9.75 30.51
N HIS A 386 -13.10 9.16 29.71
CA HIS A 386 -14.32 8.50 30.18
C HIS A 386 -14.14 6.98 30.23
N ASP A 387 -12.96 6.50 29.83
CA ASP A 387 -12.63 5.08 29.80
C ASP A 387 -12.15 4.65 31.19
N THR A 388 -12.76 3.62 31.76
CA THR A 388 -12.37 3.04 33.05
C THR A 388 -10.97 2.42 32.94
N GLU A 389 -10.12 2.64 33.95
CA GLU A 389 -8.75 2.09 34.05
C GLU A 389 -8.70 0.57 33.85
N VAL A 390 -9.73 -0.14 34.35
CA VAL A 390 -9.93 -1.58 34.18
C VAL A 390 -9.91 -2.02 32.70
N SER A 391 -10.39 -1.20 31.82
CA SER A 391 -10.43 -1.48 30.39
C SER A 391 -9.04 -1.49 29.72
N TYR A 392 -8.08 -0.68 30.23
CA TYR A 392 -6.71 -0.67 29.69
C TYR A 392 -5.92 -1.90 30.13
N ASP A 393 -5.94 -2.21 31.42
CA ASP A 393 -5.20 -3.34 32.00
C ASP A 393 -5.68 -4.69 31.42
N THR A 394 -6.98 -4.80 31.14
CA THR A 394 -7.54 -5.97 30.45
C THR A 394 -7.05 -6.07 29.01
N ARG A 395 -6.94 -4.94 28.30
CA ARG A 395 -6.39 -4.90 26.92
C ARG A 395 -4.91 -5.25 26.89
N GLU A 396 -4.12 -4.68 27.82
CA GLU A 396 -2.68 -4.93 27.93
C GLU A 396 -2.42 -6.42 28.20
N HIS A 397 -3.17 -7.02 29.12
CA HIS A 397 -3.08 -8.45 29.38
C HIS A 397 -3.43 -9.29 28.14
N GLN A 398 -4.51 -8.98 27.44
CA GLN A 398 -4.90 -9.67 26.20
C GLN A 398 -3.87 -9.53 25.09
N MET A 399 -3.20 -8.37 24.97
CA MET A 399 -2.15 -8.14 23.97
C MET A 399 -0.90 -8.97 24.25
N HIS A 400 -0.53 -9.12 25.54
CA HIS A 400 0.69 -9.85 25.91
C HIS A 400 0.49 -11.37 26.00
N THR A 401 -0.66 -11.83 26.45
CA THR A 401 -0.93 -13.26 26.67
C THR A 401 -1.73 -13.92 25.55
N GLY A 402 -2.51 -13.15 24.79
CA GLY A 402 -3.49 -13.67 23.82
C GLY A 402 -4.75 -14.25 24.48
N GLU A 403 -4.83 -14.28 25.81
CA GLU A 403 -5.95 -14.84 26.56
C GLU A 403 -7.01 -13.77 26.86
N ARG A 404 -8.28 -14.09 26.62
CA ARG A 404 -9.38 -13.28 27.17
C ARG A 404 -9.46 -13.54 28.66
N ARG A 405 -9.17 -12.55 29.52
CA ARG A 405 -9.67 -12.57 30.87
C ARG A 405 -11.21 -12.62 30.78
N ILE A 406 -11.78 -13.78 31.09
CA ILE A 406 -13.19 -13.90 31.34
C ILE A 406 -13.39 -13.07 32.60
N GLY A 407 -14.08 -11.94 32.47
CA GLY A 407 -14.32 -11.05 33.59
C GLY A 407 -15.03 -11.80 34.72
N GLY A 408 -14.50 -11.65 35.93
CA GLY A 408 -15.21 -11.99 37.13
C GLY A 408 -16.35 -11.01 37.39
#